data_a25a1875dd1fac2cfbcb4fcd98723f56
#
_entry.id   a25a1875dd1fac2cfbcb4fcd98723f56
#
_cell.length_a   1.000
_cell.length_b   1.000
_cell.length_c   1.000
_cell.angle_alpha   90.00
_cell.angle_beta   90.00
_cell.angle_gamma   90.00
#
_symmetry.space_group_name_H-M   'P 1'
#
loop_
_entity.id
_entity.type
_entity.pdbx_description
1 polymer ?
#
loop_
_entity_poly.entity_id
_entity_poly.type
_entity_poly.pdbx_seq_one_letter_code
_entity_poly.pdbx_strand_id
1 'polypeptide(L)'
;MSSSDFRFSPRPNKAHTIEWREWGDTAFEQAKADGKPVLLSISAVWCHWCHVMDETSYSDDEVIDRINQHFVPIRVDNDRRPDINARYNQGGWPTTAFLTAEGEILAGATYLPAERMRGVLDQVRDYYSTSASEIAQKVAEIRARREAAAPRSSESTQPDETLVTATIESIRSAYDPTYGGLGNEPKFPHPEAFNLLLDQYVRTGDLSLLHMVTNTLDQMRSRGIWDKVEGAFFRYSTTKDWEIPHFEKMLEGEAGLLRNYLYAYRVTGEASYLDTARGMMAYLNRTLFDQERSFFYGSQDADEHYFAQPKEERAKLQAPFVDPTLYVNWNAQMVSSYLEAAWTMDDPAPLEQALKVLEFLWETCRDRDGGMLHYYDGEAKVSGLLTDQVAVALALLDAHDATGDRSHLERALTLAQAILQGYPDADASGFFDLKNEHDTLGNLQFRTKNIDENAAAAEVFKRLERLLGEQAFGELSASAMASFADGPQHYGYFASGFARTYLRTSLEPLEAHIVGDPALLATRALLWGTLRLKQLAKVVMVLDPSDEDELGEFGYPPTPAPAVYVCYSGTCSAPVQTLEHLAAAAESSTAPFRALS
;
A
#
# COMPACT_ATOMS: atom_id res chain seq x y z
N MET A 1 30.16 17.06 2.82
CA MET A 1 28.86 16.37 2.65
C MET A 1 27.80 17.34 3.12
N SER A 2 26.84 17.71 2.29
CA SER A 2 25.85 18.72 2.67
C SER A 2 24.85 18.09 3.62
N SER A 3 24.52 18.77 4.71
CA SER A 3 23.51 18.41 5.71
C SER A 3 22.07 18.43 5.17
N SER A 4 21.86 18.22 3.87
CA SER A 4 20.58 18.40 3.18
C SER A 4 19.71 17.16 3.10
N ASP A 5 20.21 15.98 3.51
CA ASP A 5 19.50 14.72 3.26
C ASP A 5 18.56 14.33 4.41
N PHE A 6 18.70 14.92 5.60
CA PHE A 6 17.83 14.66 6.73
C PHE A 6 16.91 15.84 7.01
N ARG A 7 15.61 15.56 7.10
CA ARG A 7 14.65 16.52 7.60
C ARG A 7 14.57 16.44 9.12
N PHE A 8 14.62 17.62 9.74
CA PHE A 8 14.40 17.80 11.18
C PHE A 8 13.11 18.60 11.40
N SER A 9 12.69 18.71 12.66
CA SER A 9 11.55 19.56 13.02
C SER A 9 11.71 20.97 12.40
N PRO A 10 10.62 21.55 11.86
CA PRO A 10 10.63 22.93 11.36
C PRO A 10 10.78 23.97 12.48
N ARG A 11 10.58 23.59 13.74
CA ARG A 11 10.76 24.45 14.92
C ARG A 11 12.24 24.50 15.34
N PRO A 12 12.65 25.53 16.10
CA PRO A 12 14.04 25.65 16.56
C PRO A 12 14.51 24.40 17.30
N ASN A 13 15.58 23.78 16.83
CA ASN A 13 16.17 22.59 17.43
C ASN A 13 17.68 22.50 17.15
N LYS A 14 18.36 21.62 17.87
CA LYS A 14 19.80 21.34 17.70
C LYS A 14 20.06 19.93 17.14
N ALA A 15 19.04 19.15 16.77
CA ALA A 15 19.18 17.77 16.31
C ALA A 15 20.18 17.62 15.14
N HIS A 16 20.30 18.65 14.31
CA HIS A 16 21.26 18.72 13.20
C HIS A 16 22.73 18.80 13.64
N THR A 17 23.03 19.02 14.92
CA THR A 17 24.39 19.02 15.46
C THR A 17 24.89 17.64 15.85
N ILE A 18 23.98 16.63 15.92
CA ILE A 18 24.38 15.23 15.95
C ILE A 18 24.96 14.87 14.59
N GLU A 19 26.10 14.18 14.59
CA GLU A 19 26.82 13.78 13.38
C GLU A 19 26.13 12.62 12.65
N TRP A 20 24.89 12.80 12.22
CA TRP A 20 24.08 11.79 11.55
C TRP A 20 24.73 11.30 10.26
N ARG A 21 24.61 10.00 10.05
CA ARG A 21 25.02 9.26 8.84
C ARG A 21 23.81 8.62 8.19
N GLU A 22 23.90 8.39 6.91
CA GLU A 22 22.97 7.51 6.20
C GLU A 22 23.28 6.04 6.54
N TRP A 23 22.27 5.20 6.38
CA TRP A 23 22.45 3.75 6.43
C TRP A 23 23.31 3.29 5.25
N GLY A 24 24.39 2.59 5.52
CA GLY A 24 25.30 2.08 4.50
C GLY A 24 26.62 1.59 5.07
N ASP A 25 27.42 0.91 4.24
CA ASP A 25 28.71 0.28 4.62
C ASP A 25 29.62 1.23 5.40
N THR A 26 29.76 2.46 4.93
CA THR A 26 30.64 3.46 5.56
C THR A 26 30.34 3.69 7.04
N ALA A 27 29.06 3.73 7.43
CA ALA A 27 28.68 3.93 8.82
C ALA A 27 29.00 2.70 9.68
N PHE A 28 28.72 1.50 9.18
CA PHE A 28 29.01 0.25 9.89
C PHE A 28 30.52 -0.08 9.94
N GLU A 29 31.28 0.22 8.89
CA GLU A 29 32.74 0.11 8.89
C GLU A 29 33.36 1.04 9.93
N GLN A 30 32.86 2.29 10.03
CA GLN A 30 33.26 3.22 11.08
C GLN A 30 32.95 2.67 12.48
N ALA A 31 31.75 2.13 12.69
CA ALA A 31 31.36 1.54 13.99
C ALA A 31 32.34 0.42 14.40
N LYS A 32 32.73 -0.44 13.45
CA LYS A 32 33.73 -1.48 13.66
C LYS A 32 35.12 -0.93 13.97
N ALA A 33 35.57 0.07 13.19
CA ALA A 33 36.92 0.65 13.36
C ALA A 33 37.04 1.40 14.69
N ASP A 34 36.00 2.10 15.11
CA ASP A 34 35.98 2.89 16.35
C ASP A 34 35.61 2.04 17.59
N GLY A 35 35.15 0.79 17.40
CA GLY A 35 34.64 -0.05 18.48
C GLY A 35 33.41 0.52 19.16
N LYS A 36 32.55 1.26 18.44
CA LYS A 36 31.38 1.93 18.95
C LYS A 36 30.08 1.22 18.51
N PRO A 37 29.03 1.21 19.35
CA PRO A 37 27.71 0.77 18.92
C PRO A 37 27.10 1.80 17.97
N VAL A 38 26.15 1.34 17.13
CA VAL A 38 25.33 2.20 16.28
C VAL A 38 24.10 2.67 17.07
N LEU A 39 23.76 3.96 16.95
CA LEU A 39 22.47 4.50 17.33
C LEU A 39 21.67 4.73 16.06
N LEU A 40 20.63 3.93 15.82
CA LEU A 40 19.72 4.05 14.71
C LEU A 40 18.48 4.82 15.13
N SER A 41 18.24 5.97 14.51
CA SER A 41 17.00 6.76 14.64
C SER A 41 16.15 6.56 13.39
N ILE A 42 14.95 5.96 13.53
CA ILE A 42 13.97 5.90 12.46
C ILE A 42 12.91 6.96 12.72
N SER A 43 12.77 7.87 11.77
CA SER A 43 11.88 9.03 11.79
C SER A 43 10.97 9.00 10.57
N ALA A 44 10.02 9.92 10.50
CA ALA A 44 9.24 10.19 9.30
C ALA A 44 8.96 11.70 9.21
N VAL A 45 8.85 12.20 7.99
CA VAL A 45 8.67 13.66 7.72
C VAL A 45 7.43 14.21 8.40
N TRP A 46 6.34 13.46 8.42
CA TRP A 46 5.03 13.82 8.96
C TRP A 46 4.86 13.56 10.46
N CYS A 47 5.86 12.96 11.12
CA CYS A 47 5.72 12.39 12.46
C CYS A 47 5.85 13.47 13.56
N HIS A 48 4.74 13.83 14.18
CA HIS A 48 4.71 14.80 15.30
C HIS A 48 5.69 14.45 16.43
N TRP A 49 5.68 13.21 16.94
CA TRP A 49 6.57 12.80 18.03
C TRP A 49 8.05 12.75 17.64
N CYS A 50 8.35 12.60 16.33
CA CYS A 50 9.71 12.72 15.82
C CYS A 50 10.18 14.18 15.89
N HIS A 51 9.32 15.14 15.56
CA HIS A 51 9.60 16.57 15.72
C HIS A 51 9.80 16.93 17.20
N VAL A 52 8.94 16.46 18.09
CA VAL A 52 9.10 16.65 19.55
C VAL A 52 10.46 16.09 20.02
N MET A 53 10.91 14.95 19.51
CA MET A 53 12.20 14.37 19.87
C MET A 53 13.37 15.20 19.34
N ASP A 54 13.27 15.76 18.14
CA ASP A 54 14.26 16.69 17.59
C ASP A 54 14.36 17.98 18.43
N GLU A 55 13.22 18.52 18.85
CA GLU A 55 13.13 19.75 19.66
C GLU A 55 13.60 19.58 21.11
N THR A 56 13.52 18.37 21.64
CA THR A 56 13.80 18.07 23.05
C THR A 56 15.03 17.20 23.24
N SER A 57 14.92 15.91 23.07
CA SER A 57 15.98 14.94 23.41
C SER A 57 17.22 15.09 22.53
N TYR A 58 17.03 15.24 21.21
CA TYR A 58 18.15 15.49 20.29
C TYR A 58 18.63 16.94 20.27
N SER A 59 18.03 17.84 21.08
CA SER A 59 18.48 19.21 21.31
C SER A 59 19.11 19.43 22.68
N ASP A 60 19.18 18.39 23.52
CA ASP A 60 19.88 18.41 24.80
C ASP A 60 21.39 18.27 24.58
N ASP A 61 22.17 19.25 25.05
CA ASP A 61 23.61 19.31 24.80
C ASP A 61 24.34 18.06 25.33
N GLU A 62 23.94 17.51 26.47
CA GLU A 62 24.54 16.31 27.02
C GLU A 62 24.19 15.04 26.23
N VAL A 63 22.98 14.97 25.65
CA VAL A 63 22.59 13.88 24.73
C VAL A 63 23.40 13.96 23.46
N ILE A 64 23.53 15.14 22.85
CA ILE A 64 24.34 15.36 21.65
C ILE A 64 25.78 14.95 21.87
N ASP A 65 26.41 15.41 22.96
CA ASP A 65 27.79 15.08 23.29
C ASP A 65 28.00 13.56 23.46
N ARG A 66 27.10 12.88 24.21
CA ARG A 66 27.20 11.41 24.39
C ARG A 66 27.04 10.65 23.08
N ILE A 67 26.10 11.06 22.23
CA ILE A 67 25.87 10.40 20.93
C ILE A 67 27.12 10.55 20.07
N ASN A 68 27.61 11.77 19.86
CA ASN A 68 28.76 12.02 18.99
C ASN A 68 30.06 11.37 19.49
N GLN A 69 30.25 11.31 20.82
CA GLN A 69 31.46 10.72 21.40
C GLN A 69 31.45 9.18 21.41
N HIS A 70 30.30 8.55 21.67
CA HIS A 70 30.25 7.14 22.04
C HIS A 70 29.49 6.25 21.08
N PHE A 71 28.80 6.83 20.08
CA PHE A 71 28.02 6.08 19.09
C PHE A 71 28.38 6.48 17.67
N VAL A 72 28.00 5.65 16.72
CA VAL A 72 27.88 6.03 15.31
C VAL A 72 26.38 6.27 15.05
N PRO A 73 25.92 7.53 14.98
CA PRO A 73 24.52 7.82 14.79
C PRO A 73 24.13 7.67 13.31
N ILE A 74 23.08 6.89 13.07
CA ILE A 74 22.45 6.70 11.76
C ILE A 74 21.01 7.22 11.86
N ARG A 75 20.58 8.05 10.89
CA ARG A 75 19.19 8.49 10.79
C ARG A 75 18.59 7.96 9.49
N VAL A 76 17.36 7.46 9.60
CA VAL A 76 16.61 6.87 8.49
C VAL A 76 15.21 7.45 8.48
N ASP A 77 14.71 7.78 7.30
CA ASP A 77 13.31 8.07 7.09
C ASP A 77 12.55 6.77 6.80
N ASN A 78 11.46 6.54 7.53
CA ASN A 78 10.63 5.34 7.44
C ASN A 78 10.10 5.10 6.01
N ASP A 79 9.61 6.18 5.39
CA ASP A 79 8.93 6.07 4.11
C ASP A 79 9.92 5.90 2.95
N ARG A 80 11.15 6.42 3.11
CA ARG A 80 12.24 6.21 2.14
C ARG A 80 12.91 4.85 2.27
N ARG A 81 12.91 4.26 3.47
CA ARG A 81 13.57 2.97 3.76
C ARG A 81 12.64 2.07 4.60
N PRO A 82 11.50 1.65 4.03
CA PRO A 82 10.56 0.75 4.71
C PRO A 82 11.18 -0.62 5.02
N ASP A 83 12.17 -1.06 4.26
CA ASP A 83 12.97 -2.26 4.49
C ASP A 83 13.72 -2.21 5.83
N ILE A 84 14.35 -1.09 6.16
CA ILE A 84 15.02 -0.87 7.45
C ILE A 84 13.98 -0.78 8.57
N ASN A 85 12.91 -0.01 8.35
CA ASN A 85 11.84 0.09 9.33
C ASN A 85 11.22 -1.27 9.67
N ALA A 86 10.97 -2.13 8.68
CA ALA A 86 10.42 -3.46 8.91
C ALA A 86 11.29 -4.35 9.81
N ARG A 87 12.61 -4.13 9.88
CA ARG A 87 13.55 -4.93 10.67
C ARG A 87 13.91 -4.31 12.02
N TYR A 88 13.78 -3.00 12.16
CA TYR A 88 14.32 -2.28 13.32
C TYR A 88 13.30 -1.46 14.10
N ASN A 89 12.07 -1.33 13.63
CA ASN A 89 11.02 -0.58 14.34
C ASN A 89 10.73 -1.19 15.71
N GLN A 90 10.57 -0.33 16.73
CA GLN A 90 10.35 -0.71 18.12
C GLN A 90 8.90 -0.47 18.58
N GLY A 91 7.95 -0.59 17.65
CA GLY A 91 6.51 -0.48 17.92
C GLY A 91 5.93 0.92 17.71
N GLY A 92 6.64 1.80 16.99
CA GLY A 92 6.15 3.14 16.61
C GLY A 92 7.26 4.12 16.27
N TRP A 93 6.88 5.34 15.94
CA TRP A 93 7.79 6.43 15.62
C TRP A 93 7.70 7.57 16.66
N PRO A 94 8.85 8.21 16.96
CA PRO A 94 10.19 7.83 16.53
C PRO A 94 10.62 6.47 17.09
N THR A 95 11.46 5.74 16.35
CA THR A 95 12.17 4.58 16.89
C THR A 95 13.63 4.97 17.15
N THR A 96 14.14 4.59 18.33
CA THR A 96 15.57 4.61 18.66
C THR A 96 16.03 3.19 18.92
N ALA A 97 16.88 2.63 18.06
CA ALA A 97 17.46 1.33 18.24
C ALA A 97 18.99 1.44 18.42
N PHE A 98 19.52 0.67 19.36
CA PHE A 98 20.96 0.53 19.57
C PHE A 98 21.41 -0.77 18.98
N LEU A 99 22.41 -0.73 18.10
CA LEU A 99 22.87 -1.90 17.35
C LEU A 99 24.33 -2.18 17.61
N THR A 100 24.72 -3.44 17.41
CA THR A 100 26.14 -3.79 17.26
C THR A 100 26.71 -3.23 15.96
N ALA A 101 28.01 -3.25 15.79
CA ALA A 101 28.67 -2.89 14.53
C ALA A 101 28.33 -3.86 13.38
N GLU A 102 27.72 -5.00 13.65
CA GLU A 102 27.17 -5.97 12.68
C GLU A 102 25.68 -5.77 12.42
N GLY A 103 25.03 -4.77 13.07
CA GLY A 103 23.64 -4.42 12.88
C GLY A 103 22.63 -5.26 13.67
N GLU A 104 23.08 -6.01 14.70
CA GLU A 104 22.13 -6.72 15.58
C GLU A 104 21.61 -5.81 16.70
N ILE A 105 20.33 -5.94 17.05
CA ILE A 105 19.68 -5.09 18.04
C ILE A 105 20.17 -5.43 19.46
N LEU A 106 20.69 -4.45 20.17
CA LEU A 106 21.06 -4.52 21.59
C LEU A 106 19.90 -4.07 22.51
N ALA A 107 19.27 -2.99 22.14
CA ALA A 107 18.15 -2.39 22.86
C ALA A 107 17.36 -1.48 21.91
N GLY A 108 16.10 -1.17 22.27
CA GLY A 108 15.30 -0.25 21.50
C GLY A 108 14.20 0.40 22.33
N ALA A 109 13.73 1.53 21.84
CA ALA A 109 12.63 2.30 22.42
C ALA A 109 11.97 3.15 21.34
N THR A 110 10.77 3.65 21.63
CA THR A 110 10.15 4.72 20.88
C THR A 110 10.66 6.08 21.38
N TYR A 111 9.79 7.05 21.62
CA TYR A 111 10.17 8.34 22.17
C TYR A 111 10.84 8.20 23.56
N LEU A 112 12.00 8.84 23.73
CA LEU A 112 12.75 8.91 24.98
C LEU A 112 12.96 10.37 25.39
N PRO A 113 12.40 10.85 26.51
CA PRO A 113 12.73 12.18 27.05
C PRO A 113 14.23 12.31 27.35
N ALA A 114 14.79 13.53 27.27
CA ALA A 114 16.24 13.79 27.37
C ALA A 114 16.90 13.16 28.60
N GLU A 115 16.28 13.28 29.79
CA GLU A 115 16.79 12.68 31.03
C GLU A 115 16.95 11.16 30.91
N ARG A 116 15.91 10.47 30.36
CA ARG A 116 15.94 9.02 30.19
C ARG A 116 16.92 8.63 29.09
N MET A 117 17.00 9.43 28.01
CA MET A 117 17.94 9.20 26.93
C MET A 117 19.39 9.20 27.43
N ARG A 118 19.80 10.18 28.25
CA ARG A 118 21.13 10.22 28.86
C ARG A 118 21.47 8.92 29.61
N GLY A 119 20.54 8.44 30.44
CA GLY A 119 20.72 7.19 31.18
C GLY A 119 20.85 5.96 30.29
N VAL A 120 20.03 5.87 29.23
CA VAL A 120 20.08 4.75 28.28
C VAL A 120 21.39 4.77 27.49
N LEU A 121 21.83 5.95 27.02
CA LEU A 121 23.11 6.10 26.31
C LEU A 121 24.30 5.62 27.17
N ASP A 122 24.35 6.02 28.44
CA ASP A 122 25.41 5.58 29.36
C ASP A 122 25.35 4.07 29.60
N GLN A 123 24.17 3.48 29.82
CA GLN A 123 24.00 2.04 30.01
C GLN A 123 24.43 1.22 28.78
N VAL A 124 24.02 1.64 27.57
CA VAL A 124 24.37 0.94 26.33
C VAL A 124 25.89 1.02 26.06
N ARG A 125 26.48 2.22 26.24
CA ARG A 125 27.94 2.40 26.12
C ARG A 125 28.70 1.45 27.05
N ASP A 126 28.33 1.45 28.32
CA ASP A 126 29.03 0.67 29.35
C ASP A 126 28.84 -0.84 29.09
N TYR A 127 27.63 -1.28 28.76
CA TYR A 127 27.38 -2.68 28.40
C TYR A 127 28.17 -3.10 27.14
N TYR A 128 28.16 -2.28 26.09
CA TYR A 128 28.88 -2.57 24.86
C TYR A 128 30.39 -2.69 25.07
N SER A 129 30.96 -1.82 25.91
CA SER A 129 32.40 -1.82 26.19
C SER A 129 32.85 -2.94 27.14
N THR A 130 31.98 -3.37 28.08
CA THR A 130 32.37 -4.35 29.11
C THR A 130 31.96 -5.79 28.79
N SER A 131 30.98 -6.00 27.93
CA SER A 131 30.33 -7.29 27.70
C SER A 131 30.51 -7.82 26.26
N ALA A 132 31.58 -7.45 25.57
CA ALA A 132 31.79 -7.79 24.15
C ALA A 132 31.68 -9.30 23.84
N SER A 133 32.19 -10.18 24.71
CA SER A 133 32.10 -11.64 24.51
C SER A 133 30.68 -12.17 24.72
N GLU A 134 29.94 -11.62 25.68
CA GLU A 134 28.52 -11.97 25.93
C GLU A 134 27.64 -11.52 24.75
N ILE A 135 27.88 -10.31 24.24
CA ILE A 135 27.18 -9.77 23.07
C ILE A 135 27.43 -10.67 21.87
N ALA A 136 28.70 -11.02 21.58
CA ALA A 136 29.05 -11.89 20.46
C ALA A 136 28.39 -13.29 20.57
N GLN A 137 28.31 -13.86 21.76
CA GLN A 137 27.63 -15.12 22.00
C GLN A 137 26.11 -14.99 21.74
N LYS A 138 25.45 -13.97 22.28
CA LYS A 138 24.01 -13.72 22.08
C LYS A 138 23.68 -13.49 20.60
N VAL A 139 24.51 -12.73 19.89
CA VAL A 139 24.37 -12.52 18.45
C VAL A 139 24.45 -13.84 17.68
N ALA A 140 25.44 -14.69 18.00
CA ALA A 140 25.58 -16.00 17.37
C ALA A 140 24.36 -16.92 17.66
N GLU A 141 23.84 -16.91 18.90
CA GLU A 141 22.64 -17.66 19.28
C GLU A 141 21.38 -17.16 18.53
N ILE A 142 21.20 -15.84 18.38
CA ILE A 142 20.08 -15.25 17.65
C ILE A 142 20.15 -15.64 16.16
N ARG A 143 21.33 -15.54 15.54
CA ARG A 143 21.54 -15.94 14.13
C ARG A 143 21.26 -17.43 13.93
N ALA A 144 21.80 -18.28 14.78
CA ALA A 144 21.54 -19.72 14.70
C ALA A 144 20.05 -20.07 14.86
N ARG A 145 19.32 -19.36 15.74
CA ARG A 145 17.85 -19.53 15.88
C ARG A 145 17.11 -19.09 14.63
N ARG A 146 17.49 -17.96 14.01
CA ARG A 146 16.87 -17.49 12.76
C ARG A 146 17.11 -18.49 11.61
N GLU A 147 18.34 -18.98 11.46
CA GLU A 147 18.67 -20.02 10.47
C GLU A 147 17.90 -21.33 10.70
N ALA A 148 17.71 -21.72 11.96
CA ALA A 148 16.95 -22.92 12.31
C ALA A 148 15.43 -22.75 12.14
N ALA A 149 14.92 -21.52 12.26
CA ALA A 149 13.52 -21.17 12.12
C ALA A 149 13.11 -20.88 10.66
N ALA A 150 14.06 -20.84 9.72
CA ALA A 150 13.73 -20.71 8.30
C ALA A 150 12.74 -21.82 7.90
N PRO A 151 11.63 -21.49 7.23
CA PRO A 151 10.60 -22.47 6.89
C PRO A 151 11.21 -23.59 6.06
N ARG A 152 11.31 -24.78 6.65
CA ARG A 152 11.56 -25.99 5.88
C ARG A 152 10.23 -26.36 5.23
N SER A 153 10.26 -26.70 3.94
CA SER A 153 9.09 -27.03 3.13
C SER A 153 8.04 -27.83 3.94
N SER A 154 7.01 -27.14 4.42
CA SER A 154 5.75 -27.79 4.75
C SER A 154 5.00 -28.04 3.44
N GLU A 155 4.25 -29.12 3.32
CA GLU A 155 3.28 -29.26 2.24
C GLU A 155 2.47 -27.98 2.21
N SER A 156 2.51 -27.25 1.10
CA SER A 156 1.85 -25.94 1.00
C SER A 156 0.33 -26.17 1.01
N THR A 157 -0.28 -25.89 2.15
CA THR A 157 -1.73 -25.90 2.28
C THR A 157 -2.28 -24.68 1.57
N GLN A 158 -3.28 -24.84 0.72
CA GLN A 158 -3.97 -23.70 0.13
C GLN A 158 -4.98 -23.13 1.13
N PRO A 159 -5.14 -21.79 1.19
CA PRO A 159 -6.24 -21.22 1.96
C PRO A 159 -7.59 -21.68 1.39
N ASP A 160 -8.61 -21.71 2.24
CA ASP A 160 -9.97 -22.05 1.88
C ASP A 160 -10.97 -20.96 2.36
N GLU A 161 -12.25 -21.17 2.16
CA GLU A 161 -13.32 -20.24 2.54
C GLU A 161 -13.34 -19.90 4.04
N THR A 162 -12.76 -20.75 4.88
CA THR A 162 -12.68 -20.49 6.34
C THR A 162 -11.82 -19.27 6.65
N LEU A 163 -10.83 -18.94 5.80
CA LEU A 163 -10.03 -17.73 5.89
C LEU A 163 -10.92 -16.48 5.85
N VAL A 164 -11.82 -16.38 4.85
CA VAL A 164 -12.74 -15.24 4.71
C VAL A 164 -13.67 -15.14 5.91
N THR A 165 -14.27 -16.26 6.30
CA THR A 165 -15.19 -16.33 7.44
C THR A 165 -14.50 -15.92 8.74
N ALA A 166 -13.33 -16.48 9.05
CA ALA A 166 -12.57 -16.16 10.26
C ALA A 166 -12.13 -14.68 10.30
N THR A 167 -11.72 -14.13 9.16
CA THR A 167 -11.33 -12.70 9.07
C THR A 167 -12.55 -11.80 9.32
N ILE A 168 -13.71 -12.10 8.74
CA ILE A 168 -14.95 -11.35 8.97
C ILE A 168 -15.38 -11.43 10.44
N GLU A 169 -15.29 -12.60 11.07
CA GLU A 169 -15.58 -12.74 12.50
C GLU A 169 -14.60 -11.93 13.37
N SER A 170 -13.34 -11.87 13.00
CA SER A 170 -12.37 -10.98 13.65
C SER A 170 -12.74 -9.50 13.49
N ILE A 171 -13.19 -9.07 12.30
CA ILE A 171 -13.70 -7.72 12.06
C ILE A 171 -14.93 -7.45 12.95
N ARG A 172 -15.91 -8.38 12.97
CA ARG A 172 -17.12 -8.24 13.81
C ARG A 172 -16.77 -8.10 15.30
N SER A 173 -15.79 -8.87 15.78
CA SER A 173 -15.35 -8.85 17.17
C SER A 173 -14.64 -7.55 17.55
N ALA A 174 -13.95 -6.91 16.60
CA ALA A 174 -13.26 -5.64 16.81
C ALA A 174 -14.12 -4.41 16.53
N TYR A 175 -15.29 -4.58 15.90
CA TYR A 175 -16.15 -3.50 15.45
C TYR A 175 -16.78 -2.71 16.59
N ASP A 176 -16.72 -1.39 16.52
CA ASP A 176 -17.40 -0.47 17.44
C ASP A 176 -18.79 -0.11 16.89
N PRO A 177 -19.88 -0.62 17.48
CA PRO A 177 -21.24 -0.35 16.95
C PRO A 177 -21.71 1.09 17.18
N THR A 178 -21.07 1.85 18.08
CA THR A 178 -21.44 3.22 18.41
C THR A 178 -20.80 4.23 17.46
N TYR A 179 -19.50 4.10 17.28
CA TYR A 179 -18.73 5.08 16.51
C TYR A 179 -18.21 4.51 15.18
N GLY A 180 -18.51 3.27 14.86
CA GLY A 180 -17.94 2.59 13.71
C GLY A 180 -16.43 2.35 13.86
N GLY A 181 -15.83 1.73 12.83
CA GLY A 181 -14.41 1.40 12.83
C GLY A 181 -14.05 0.19 13.68
N LEU A 182 -12.76 -0.14 13.72
CA LEU A 182 -12.22 -1.31 14.41
C LEU A 182 -11.32 -0.90 15.56
N GLY A 183 -11.37 -1.66 16.65
CA GLY A 183 -10.57 -1.40 17.86
C GLY A 183 -11.06 -0.22 18.67
N ASN A 184 -10.20 0.29 19.55
CA ASN A 184 -10.52 1.37 20.47
C ASN A 184 -9.65 2.61 20.20
N GLU A 185 -8.60 2.83 21.00
CA GLU A 185 -7.72 4.00 20.99
C GLU A 185 -6.25 3.57 20.92
N PRO A 186 -5.46 4.08 19.97
CA PRO A 186 -5.85 4.91 18.83
C PRO A 186 -6.65 4.11 17.79
N LYS A 187 -7.50 4.81 17.01
CA LYS A 187 -8.38 4.20 16.01
C LYS A 187 -7.96 4.55 14.60
N PHE A 188 -7.70 3.53 13.77
CA PHE A 188 -7.28 3.66 12.38
C PHE A 188 -8.42 3.31 11.41
N PRO A 189 -8.43 3.88 10.19
CA PRO A 189 -9.48 3.64 9.19
C PRO A 189 -9.59 2.19 8.69
N HIS A 190 -8.49 1.46 8.51
CA HIS A 190 -8.45 0.07 7.99
C HIS A 190 -9.22 -0.16 6.67
N PRO A 191 -8.87 0.50 5.55
CA PRO A 191 -9.65 0.45 4.31
C PRO A 191 -9.88 -0.96 3.76
N GLU A 192 -8.89 -1.86 3.84
CA GLU A 192 -9.02 -3.22 3.30
C GLU A 192 -10.04 -4.08 4.05
N ALA A 193 -10.24 -3.84 5.36
CA ALA A 193 -11.29 -4.51 6.11
C ALA A 193 -12.68 -4.14 5.57
N PHE A 194 -12.91 -2.87 5.24
CA PHE A 194 -14.19 -2.42 4.69
C PHE A 194 -14.38 -2.85 3.24
N ASN A 195 -13.32 -2.89 2.44
CA ASN A 195 -13.37 -3.47 1.10
C ASN A 195 -13.78 -4.96 1.12
N LEU A 196 -13.23 -5.75 2.06
CA LEU A 196 -13.62 -7.15 2.24
C LEU A 196 -15.10 -7.28 2.64
N LEU A 197 -15.58 -6.45 3.57
CA LEU A 197 -16.98 -6.45 3.98
C LEU A 197 -17.92 -6.10 2.82
N LEU A 198 -17.55 -5.12 1.97
CA LEU A 198 -18.33 -4.76 0.79
C LEU A 198 -18.34 -5.88 -0.26
N ASP A 199 -17.21 -6.53 -0.52
CA ASP A 199 -17.13 -7.68 -1.42
C ASP A 199 -18.03 -8.83 -0.90
N GLN A 200 -17.97 -9.13 0.38
CA GLN A 200 -18.81 -10.16 0.97
C GLN A 200 -20.29 -9.78 0.98
N TYR A 201 -20.62 -8.50 1.22
CA TYR A 201 -22.01 -8.02 1.06
C TYR A 201 -22.52 -8.20 -0.37
N VAL A 202 -21.73 -7.84 -1.38
CA VAL A 202 -22.10 -8.01 -2.79
C VAL A 202 -22.34 -9.48 -3.13
N ARG A 203 -21.56 -10.39 -2.54
CA ARG A 203 -21.68 -11.83 -2.72
C ARG A 203 -22.92 -12.43 -2.04
N THR A 204 -23.19 -12.02 -0.78
CA THR A 204 -24.17 -12.71 0.09
C THR A 204 -25.47 -11.94 0.31
N GLY A 205 -25.47 -10.63 0.11
CA GLY A 205 -26.58 -9.74 0.46
C GLY A 205 -26.71 -9.48 1.97
N ASP A 206 -25.71 -9.81 2.80
CA ASP A 206 -25.74 -9.59 4.26
C ASP A 206 -25.70 -8.09 4.59
N LEU A 207 -26.84 -7.52 4.88
CA LEU A 207 -27.01 -6.10 5.22
C LEU A 207 -26.24 -5.69 6.49
N SER A 208 -25.91 -6.63 7.37
CA SER A 208 -25.12 -6.32 8.56
C SER A 208 -23.71 -5.87 8.21
N LEU A 209 -23.10 -6.46 7.17
CA LEU A 209 -21.78 -6.09 6.68
C LEU A 209 -21.81 -4.69 6.04
N LEU A 210 -22.82 -4.42 5.21
CA LEU A 210 -23.02 -3.09 4.63
C LEU A 210 -23.20 -2.03 5.72
N HIS A 211 -23.99 -2.33 6.76
CA HIS A 211 -24.21 -1.41 7.88
C HIS A 211 -22.91 -1.09 8.63
N MET A 212 -22.05 -2.07 8.86
CA MET A 212 -20.75 -1.84 9.51
C MET A 212 -19.90 -0.84 8.72
N VAL A 213 -19.87 -0.97 7.38
CA VAL A 213 -19.12 -0.06 6.51
C VAL A 213 -19.77 1.33 6.48
N THR A 214 -21.06 1.42 6.19
CA THR A 214 -21.75 2.71 6.06
C THR A 214 -21.73 3.50 7.35
N ASN A 215 -21.98 2.86 8.50
CA ASN A 215 -21.87 3.53 9.80
C ASN A 215 -20.43 4.06 10.02
N THR A 216 -19.40 3.27 9.70
CA THR A 216 -18.01 3.73 9.87
C THR A 216 -17.70 4.94 8.99
N LEU A 217 -18.02 4.88 7.69
CA LEU A 217 -17.78 5.98 6.76
C LEU A 217 -18.54 7.24 7.16
N ASP A 218 -19.78 7.11 7.64
CA ASP A 218 -20.61 8.23 8.10
C ASP A 218 -20.05 8.85 9.38
N GLN A 219 -19.60 8.04 10.34
CA GLN A 219 -18.96 8.53 11.55
C GLN A 219 -17.66 9.28 11.22
N MET A 220 -16.80 8.71 10.38
CA MET A 220 -15.53 9.33 10.00
C MET A 220 -15.74 10.68 9.30
N ARG A 221 -16.60 10.76 8.27
CA ARG A 221 -16.84 12.01 7.51
C ARG A 221 -17.54 13.11 8.31
N SER A 222 -18.27 12.77 9.38
CA SER A 222 -18.98 13.74 10.21
C SER A 222 -18.15 14.31 11.35
N ARG A 223 -17.04 13.68 11.72
CA ARG A 223 -16.24 13.96 12.92
C ARG A 223 -14.88 14.58 12.62
N GLY A 224 -14.04 14.73 13.65
CA GLY A 224 -12.77 15.44 13.59
C GLY A 224 -11.68 14.79 12.73
N ILE A 225 -11.76 13.50 12.44
CA ILE A 225 -10.82 12.82 11.54
C ILE A 225 -10.96 13.33 10.07
N TRP A 226 -12.09 13.89 9.70
CA TRP A 226 -12.32 14.53 8.41
C TRP A 226 -12.05 16.03 8.50
N ASP A 227 -11.10 16.54 7.74
CA ASP A 227 -10.88 17.98 7.62
C ASP A 227 -11.96 18.61 6.76
N LYS A 228 -12.98 19.15 7.41
CA LYS A 228 -14.13 19.80 6.75
C LYS A 228 -13.75 21.05 5.96
N VAL A 229 -12.59 21.62 6.20
CA VAL A 229 -12.12 22.85 5.52
C VAL A 229 -11.45 22.50 4.20
N GLU A 230 -10.61 21.49 4.17
CA GLU A 230 -9.80 21.15 3.01
C GLU A 230 -10.26 19.92 2.25
N GLY A 231 -11.02 19.04 2.89
CA GLY A 231 -11.66 17.89 2.24
C GLY A 231 -10.79 16.62 2.19
N ALA A 232 -10.01 16.34 3.25
CA ALA A 232 -9.16 15.15 3.35
C ALA A 232 -9.28 14.50 4.73
N PHE A 233 -8.84 13.25 4.85
CA PHE A 233 -8.77 12.55 6.12
C PHE A 233 -7.41 12.71 6.77
N PHE A 234 -7.42 12.85 8.10
CA PHE A 234 -6.22 12.67 8.90
C PHE A 234 -5.93 11.18 9.07
N ARG A 235 -4.66 10.86 9.33
CA ARG A 235 -4.14 9.50 9.32
C ARG A 235 -4.85 8.56 10.29
N TYR A 236 -5.14 9.00 11.52
CA TYR A 236 -5.86 8.24 12.54
C TYR A 236 -6.41 9.15 13.63
N SER A 237 -7.34 8.61 14.44
CA SER A 237 -7.85 9.30 15.62
C SER A 237 -7.18 8.79 16.90
N THR A 238 -6.83 9.71 17.79
CA THR A 238 -6.35 9.38 19.15
C THR A 238 -7.49 8.92 20.06
N THR A 239 -8.74 9.25 19.69
CA THR A 239 -9.94 8.89 20.45
C THR A 239 -10.84 7.93 19.65
N LYS A 240 -11.57 7.07 20.35
CA LYS A 240 -12.45 6.06 19.73
C LYS A 240 -13.61 6.64 18.93
N ASP A 241 -13.98 7.88 19.22
CA ASP A 241 -15.12 8.59 18.59
C ASP A 241 -14.74 9.38 17.35
N TRP A 242 -13.52 9.28 16.85
CA TRP A 242 -12.99 9.97 15.68
C TRP A 242 -12.88 11.50 15.82
N GLU A 243 -12.98 12.09 17.03
CA GLU A 243 -13.01 13.54 17.22
C GLU A 243 -11.63 14.19 17.27
N ILE A 244 -10.63 13.50 17.83
CA ILE A 244 -9.29 14.08 18.03
C ILE A 244 -8.29 13.31 17.18
N PRO A 245 -7.98 13.79 15.94
CA PRO A 245 -7.02 13.12 15.08
C PRO A 245 -5.57 13.46 15.43
N HIS A 246 -4.65 12.64 14.95
CA HIS A 246 -3.31 13.09 14.60
C HIS A 246 -3.38 13.73 13.21
N PHE A 247 -2.84 14.94 13.09
CA PHE A 247 -3.12 15.84 11.96
C PHE A 247 -2.26 15.58 10.71
N GLU A 248 -1.61 14.43 10.60
CA GLU A 248 -0.93 14.00 9.37
C GLU A 248 -1.95 13.59 8.29
N LYS A 249 -1.67 13.94 7.04
CA LYS A 249 -2.44 13.50 5.86
C LYS A 249 -1.51 12.76 4.91
N MET A 250 -1.78 11.47 4.70
CA MET A 250 -0.91 10.55 3.98
C MET A 250 -1.52 10.16 2.64
N LEU A 251 -0.74 10.18 1.56
CA LEU A 251 -1.20 9.76 0.23
C LEU A 251 -1.75 8.32 0.24
N GLU A 252 -1.05 7.40 0.91
CA GLU A 252 -1.47 6.00 1.05
C GLU A 252 -2.84 5.87 1.72
N GLY A 253 -3.04 6.56 2.85
CA GLY A 253 -4.31 6.55 3.58
C GLY A 253 -5.47 7.10 2.75
N GLU A 254 -5.22 8.21 2.04
CA GLU A 254 -6.21 8.81 1.14
C GLU A 254 -6.56 7.87 -0.03
N ALA A 255 -5.60 7.15 -0.60
CA ALA A 255 -5.85 6.20 -1.68
C ALA A 255 -6.83 5.09 -1.25
N GLY A 256 -6.58 4.46 -0.10
CA GLY A 256 -7.45 3.42 0.44
C GLY A 256 -8.85 3.92 0.77
N LEU A 257 -8.96 5.07 1.44
CA LEU A 257 -10.25 5.66 1.80
C LEU A 257 -11.04 6.13 0.57
N LEU A 258 -10.40 6.71 -0.43
CA LEU A 258 -11.06 7.10 -1.68
C LEU A 258 -11.77 5.90 -2.32
N ARG A 259 -11.11 4.74 -2.38
CA ARG A 259 -11.73 3.50 -2.87
C ARG A 259 -12.91 3.05 -2.02
N ASN A 260 -12.83 3.16 -0.68
CA ASN A 260 -13.96 2.83 0.19
C ASN A 260 -15.19 3.70 -0.10
N TYR A 261 -15.02 5.03 -0.24
CA TYR A 261 -16.13 5.94 -0.54
C TYR A 261 -16.72 5.72 -1.93
N LEU A 262 -15.88 5.48 -2.94
CA LEU A 262 -16.34 5.13 -4.29
C LEU A 262 -17.09 3.80 -4.31
N TYR A 263 -16.60 2.80 -3.59
CA TYR A 263 -17.26 1.50 -3.52
C TYR A 263 -18.59 1.58 -2.76
N ALA A 264 -18.63 2.28 -1.62
CA ALA A 264 -19.86 2.51 -0.88
C ALA A 264 -20.90 3.22 -1.76
N TYR A 265 -20.50 4.24 -2.53
CA TYR A 265 -21.39 4.87 -3.51
C TYR A 265 -21.97 3.89 -4.52
N ARG A 266 -21.12 3.03 -5.12
CA ARG A 266 -21.59 2.06 -6.13
C ARG A 266 -22.61 1.06 -5.59
N VAL A 267 -22.46 0.63 -4.33
CA VAL A 267 -23.37 -0.37 -3.75
C VAL A 267 -24.63 0.22 -3.14
N THR A 268 -24.60 1.48 -2.71
CA THR A 268 -25.72 2.15 -2.03
C THR A 268 -26.46 3.16 -2.91
N GLY A 269 -25.77 3.80 -3.85
CA GLY A 269 -26.28 4.95 -4.61
C GLY A 269 -26.32 6.27 -3.82
N GLU A 270 -25.81 6.30 -2.57
CA GLU A 270 -25.86 7.47 -1.69
C GLU A 270 -24.87 8.55 -2.14
N ALA A 271 -25.40 9.67 -2.65
CA ALA A 271 -24.61 10.78 -3.21
C ALA A 271 -23.59 11.36 -2.24
N SER A 272 -23.84 11.30 -0.95
CA SER A 272 -22.93 11.80 0.10
C SER A 272 -21.56 11.12 0.10
N TYR A 273 -21.46 9.84 -0.28
CA TYR A 273 -20.17 9.14 -0.44
C TYR A 273 -19.39 9.66 -1.65
N LEU A 274 -20.09 9.91 -2.75
CA LEU A 274 -19.50 10.50 -3.93
C LEU A 274 -19.00 11.93 -3.69
N ASP A 275 -19.75 12.73 -2.93
CA ASP A 275 -19.36 14.09 -2.55
C ASP A 275 -18.11 14.09 -1.65
N THR A 276 -17.99 13.11 -0.73
CA THR A 276 -16.78 12.93 0.07
C THR A 276 -15.59 12.56 -0.81
N ALA A 277 -15.76 11.62 -1.74
CA ALA A 277 -14.71 11.23 -2.70
C ALA A 277 -14.24 12.44 -3.55
N ARG A 278 -15.16 13.27 -4.02
CA ARG A 278 -14.83 14.52 -4.74
C ARG A 278 -14.07 15.51 -3.86
N GLY A 279 -14.44 15.64 -2.58
CA GLY A 279 -13.73 16.46 -1.61
C GLY A 279 -12.28 16.01 -1.43
N MET A 280 -12.04 14.68 -1.28
CA MET A 280 -10.72 14.08 -1.20
C MET A 280 -9.89 14.39 -2.46
N MET A 281 -10.45 14.15 -3.64
CA MET A 281 -9.76 14.43 -4.91
C MET A 281 -9.44 15.92 -5.08
N ALA A 282 -10.33 16.81 -4.66
CA ALA A 282 -10.08 18.25 -4.70
C ALA A 282 -8.91 18.66 -3.79
N TYR A 283 -8.77 18.07 -2.61
CA TYR A 283 -7.61 18.25 -1.74
C TYR A 283 -6.34 17.68 -2.38
N LEU A 284 -6.36 16.43 -2.83
CA LEU A 284 -5.23 15.76 -3.47
C LEU A 284 -4.68 16.59 -4.63
N ASN A 285 -5.55 17.02 -5.54
CA ASN A 285 -5.18 17.80 -6.72
C ASN A 285 -4.64 19.20 -6.39
N ARG A 286 -5.09 19.81 -5.32
CA ARG A 286 -4.66 21.14 -4.89
C ARG A 286 -3.37 21.11 -4.07
N THR A 287 -3.21 20.10 -3.18
CA THR A 287 -2.19 20.10 -2.13
C THR A 287 -1.10 19.09 -2.36
N LEU A 288 -1.44 17.87 -2.81
CA LEU A 288 -0.47 16.78 -2.96
C LEU A 288 -0.10 16.48 -4.42
N PHE A 289 -0.63 17.17 -5.42
CA PHE A 289 -0.30 16.89 -6.81
C PHE A 289 0.67 17.90 -7.41
N ASP A 290 1.79 17.42 -7.93
CA ASP A 290 2.74 18.21 -8.73
C ASP A 290 2.20 18.36 -10.16
N GLN A 291 1.71 19.55 -10.48
CA GLN A 291 1.13 19.88 -11.79
C GLN A 291 2.17 19.90 -12.94
N GLU A 292 3.43 20.15 -12.62
CA GLU A 292 4.50 20.25 -13.63
C GLU A 292 5.03 18.87 -14.01
N ARG A 293 5.19 17.97 -13.01
CA ARG A 293 5.78 16.65 -13.19
C ARG A 293 4.75 15.53 -13.27
N SER A 294 3.50 15.80 -12.89
CA SER A 294 2.39 14.85 -12.94
C SER A 294 2.58 13.63 -12.02
N PHE A 295 2.84 13.87 -10.72
CA PHE A 295 2.82 12.83 -9.68
C PHE A 295 2.29 13.38 -8.35
N PHE A 296 1.97 12.49 -7.41
CA PHE A 296 1.52 12.89 -6.08
C PHE A 296 2.68 12.88 -5.07
N TYR A 297 2.73 13.93 -4.26
CA TYR A 297 3.59 14.07 -3.09
C TYR A 297 3.17 13.10 -1.97
N GLY A 298 4.12 12.74 -1.06
CA GLY A 298 3.92 11.71 -0.08
C GLY A 298 2.92 12.04 1.03
N SER A 299 3.02 13.25 1.61
CA SER A 299 2.22 13.59 2.79
C SER A 299 2.16 15.10 3.05
N GLN A 300 1.22 15.52 3.90
CA GLN A 300 1.21 16.82 4.55
C GLN A 300 1.42 16.63 6.05
N ASP A 301 2.37 17.40 6.60
CA ASP A 301 2.82 17.36 7.99
C ASP A 301 1.72 17.77 8.99
N ALA A 302 1.85 17.33 10.23
CA ALA A 302 0.96 17.69 11.31
C ALA A 302 1.20 19.14 11.75
N ASP A 303 0.11 19.90 11.91
CA ASP A 303 0.11 21.20 12.60
C ASP A 303 -1.25 21.41 13.29
N GLU A 304 -1.29 21.13 14.58
CA GLU A 304 -2.52 21.24 15.38
C GLU A 304 -3.04 22.68 15.42
N HIS A 305 -2.15 23.67 15.41
CA HIS A 305 -2.55 25.07 15.43
C HIS A 305 -3.23 25.48 14.11
N TYR A 306 -2.66 25.06 12.97
CA TYR A 306 -3.21 25.33 11.65
C TYR A 306 -4.55 24.63 11.45
N PHE A 307 -4.61 23.32 11.70
CA PHE A 307 -5.80 22.53 11.42
C PHE A 307 -6.98 22.80 12.36
N ALA A 308 -6.74 23.35 13.56
CA ALA A 308 -7.79 23.83 14.46
C ALA A 308 -8.49 25.11 13.96
N GLN A 309 -7.92 25.83 12.97
CA GLN A 309 -8.48 27.08 12.52
C GLN A 309 -9.55 26.92 11.44
N PRO A 310 -10.55 27.82 11.38
CA PRO A 310 -11.49 27.88 10.26
C PRO A 310 -10.77 28.41 8.99
N LYS A 311 -11.41 28.25 7.83
CA LYS A 311 -10.85 28.53 6.50
C LYS A 311 -10.22 29.93 6.38
N GLU A 312 -10.90 30.95 6.89
CA GLU A 312 -10.46 32.35 6.80
C GLU A 312 -9.19 32.63 7.61
N GLU A 313 -9.01 31.91 8.73
CA GLU A 313 -7.83 32.04 9.57
C GLU A 313 -6.67 31.21 8.99
N ARG A 314 -6.93 29.97 8.49
CA ARG A 314 -5.91 29.17 7.79
C ARG A 314 -5.28 29.94 6.62
N ALA A 315 -6.07 30.70 5.87
CA ALA A 315 -5.58 31.51 4.75
C ALA A 315 -4.54 32.57 5.14
N LYS A 316 -4.43 32.93 6.44
CA LYS A 316 -3.46 33.89 6.97
C LYS A 316 -2.21 33.22 7.54
N LEU A 317 -2.24 31.91 7.73
CA LEU A 317 -1.15 31.13 8.28
C LEU A 317 -0.32 30.50 7.17
N GLN A 318 0.91 30.14 7.50
CA GLN A 318 1.69 29.26 6.65
C GLN A 318 1.09 27.85 6.71
N ALA A 319 0.80 27.27 5.56
CA ALA A 319 0.33 25.89 5.49
C ALA A 319 1.40 24.92 6.00
N PRO A 320 1.01 23.78 6.61
CA PRO A 320 1.94 22.74 6.99
C PRO A 320 2.76 22.24 5.80
N PHE A 321 3.97 21.78 6.09
CA PHE A 321 4.87 21.30 5.05
C PHE A 321 4.25 20.11 4.30
N VAL A 322 4.44 20.12 2.98
CA VAL A 322 4.14 18.99 2.12
C VAL A 322 5.44 18.31 1.75
N ASP A 323 5.57 17.01 2.01
CA ASP A 323 6.72 16.22 1.58
C ASP A 323 6.69 16.04 0.07
N PRO A 324 7.62 16.68 -0.68
CA PRO A 324 7.60 16.62 -2.13
C PRO A 324 8.12 15.29 -2.71
N THR A 325 8.46 14.34 -1.86
CA THR A 325 8.90 13.01 -2.27
C THR A 325 7.75 12.24 -2.91
N LEU A 326 7.99 11.65 -4.09
CA LEU A 326 7.12 10.65 -4.67
C LEU A 326 7.51 9.28 -4.09
N TYR A 327 6.55 8.56 -3.52
CA TYR A 327 6.68 7.13 -3.18
C TYR A 327 5.97 6.30 -4.23
N VAL A 328 6.67 5.35 -4.84
CA VAL A 328 6.20 4.66 -6.05
C VAL A 328 4.99 3.79 -5.77
N ASN A 329 5.01 2.99 -4.71
CA ASN A 329 3.88 2.16 -4.30
C ASN A 329 2.64 2.99 -3.94
N TRP A 330 2.79 4.13 -3.22
CA TRP A 330 1.66 5.00 -2.87
C TRP A 330 1.06 5.70 -4.09
N ASN A 331 1.90 6.15 -5.03
CA ASN A 331 1.44 6.72 -6.29
C ASN A 331 0.73 5.68 -7.14
N ALA A 332 1.22 4.44 -7.21
CA ALA A 332 0.55 3.35 -7.91
C ALA A 332 -0.83 3.04 -7.32
N GLN A 333 -0.97 3.00 -5.99
CA GLN A 333 -2.26 2.85 -5.31
C GLN A 333 -3.21 4.00 -5.61
N MET A 334 -2.70 5.25 -5.64
CA MET A 334 -3.50 6.41 -6.00
C MET A 334 -3.91 6.39 -7.47
N VAL A 335 -3.05 5.91 -8.39
CA VAL A 335 -3.41 5.64 -9.79
C VAL A 335 -4.62 4.70 -9.86
N SER A 336 -4.58 3.55 -9.18
CA SER A 336 -5.71 2.62 -9.12
C SER A 336 -6.99 3.28 -8.60
N SER A 337 -6.88 4.14 -7.58
CA SER A 337 -8.03 4.86 -7.00
C SER A 337 -8.61 5.90 -7.95
N TYR A 338 -7.79 6.60 -8.72
CA TYR A 338 -8.23 7.57 -9.73
C TYR A 338 -8.84 6.90 -10.97
N LEU A 339 -8.30 5.76 -11.39
CA LEU A 339 -8.91 4.93 -12.43
C LEU A 339 -10.31 4.46 -11.99
N GLU A 340 -10.45 4.01 -10.73
CA GLU A 340 -11.72 3.63 -10.15
C GLU A 340 -12.69 4.82 -10.06
N ALA A 341 -12.20 6.02 -9.72
CA ALA A 341 -12.99 7.24 -9.71
C ALA A 341 -13.51 7.59 -11.12
N ALA A 342 -12.66 7.46 -12.15
CA ALA A 342 -13.04 7.80 -13.53
C ALA A 342 -14.27 7.01 -14.00
N TRP A 343 -14.21 5.68 -13.94
CA TRP A 343 -15.33 4.86 -14.41
C TRP A 343 -16.51 4.84 -13.44
N THR A 344 -16.31 5.12 -12.14
CA THR A 344 -17.41 5.27 -11.16
C THR A 344 -18.20 6.54 -11.40
N MET A 345 -17.52 7.65 -11.67
CA MET A 345 -18.11 8.98 -11.86
C MET A 345 -18.55 9.26 -13.31
N ASP A 346 -18.15 8.40 -14.24
CA ASP A 346 -18.25 8.61 -15.69
C ASP A 346 -17.55 9.90 -16.14
N ASP A 347 -16.36 10.17 -15.56
CA ASP A 347 -15.55 11.38 -15.79
C ASP A 347 -14.15 10.98 -16.28
N PRO A 348 -13.71 11.42 -17.48
CA PRO A 348 -12.38 11.07 -17.98
C PRO A 348 -11.22 11.82 -17.30
N ALA A 349 -11.46 12.90 -16.58
CA ALA A 349 -10.39 13.70 -16.00
C ALA A 349 -9.51 12.92 -15.00
N PRO A 350 -10.05 12.11 -14.06
CA PRO A 350 -9.24 11.26 -13.20
C PRO A 350 -8.44 10.21 -13.98
N LEU A 351 -9.00 9.63 -15.07
CA LEU A 351 -8.27 8.70 -15.93
C LEU A 351 -7.04 9.35 -16.53
N GLU A 352 -7.21 10.53 -17.15
CA GLU A 352 -6.11 11.26 -17.80
C GLU A 352 -4.99 11.59 -16.79
N GLN A 353 -5.36 11.97 -15.58
CA GLN A 353 -4.39 12.25 -14.52
C GLN A 353 -3.67 10.98 -14.07
N ALA A 354 -4.39 9.88 -13.82
CA ALA A 354 -3.84 8.59 -13.43
C ALA A 354 -2.83 8.06 -14.47
N LEU A 355 -3.16 8.15 -15.76
CA LEU A 355 -2.27 7.70 -16.84
C LEU A 355 -0.98 8.55 -16.91
N LYS A 356 -1.04 9.86 -16.65
CA LYS A 356 0.17 10.71 -16.58
C LYS A 356 1.07 10.32 -15.41
N VAL A 357 0.49 10.03 -14.24
CA VAL A 357 1.26 9.54 -13.08
C VAL A 357 1.91 8.19 -13.42
N LEU A 358 1.13 7.26 -13.99
CA LEU A 358 1.64 5.94 -14.34
C LEU A 358 2.77 5.99 -15.36
N GLU A 359 2.67 6.90 -16.34
CA GLU A 359 3.74 7.13 -17.31
C GLU A 359 5.00 7.71 -16.66
N PHE A 360 4.86 8.67 -15.74
CA PHE A 360 5.99 9.20 -14.98
C PHE A 360 6.67 8.10 -14.15
N LEU A 361 5.91 7.24 -13.47
CA LEU A 361 6.47 6.10 -12.73
C LEU A 361 7.26 5.18 -13.66
N TRP A 362 6.67 4.85 -14.82
CA TRP A 362 7.28 3.94 -15.78
C TRP A 362 8.57 4.48 -16.41
N GLU A 363 8.60 5.74 -16.79
CA GLU A 363 9.74 6.35 -17.47
C GLU A 363 10.86 6.79 -16.51
N THR A 364 10.49 7.18 -15.26
CA THR A 364 11.45 7.82 -14.34
C THR A 364 11.88 6.91 -13.19
N CYS A 365 11.00 6.02 -12.70
CA CYS A 365 11.26 5.24 -11.49
C CYS A 365 11.59 3.76 -11.77
N ARG A 366 12.06 3.43 -12.98
CA ARG A 366 12.55 2.08 -13.29
C ARG A 366 14.05 1.95 -13.05
N ASP A 367 14.45 0.79 -12.56
CA ASP A 367 15.86 0.42 -12.48
C ASP A 367 16.38 -0.17 -13.81
N ARG A 368 17.68 -0.44 -13.86
CA ARG A 368 18.32 -0.97 -15.06
C ARG A 368 17.93 -2.42 -15.36
N ASP A 369 17.48 -3.16 -14.38
CA ASP A 369 17.04 -4.55 -14.46
C ASP A 369 15.56 -4.67 -14.81
N GLY A 370 14.88 -3.53 -15.00
CA GLY A 370 13.47 -3.47 -15.38
C GLY A 370 12.48 -3.46 -14.22
N GLY A 371 12.95 -3.51 -12.97
CA GLY A 371 12.13 -3.34 -11.78
C GLY A 371 11.84 -1.88 -11.46
N MET A 372 11.05 -1.64 -10.41
CA MET A 372 10.72 -0.30 -9.91
C MET A 372 11.66 0.09 -8.76
N LEU A 373 12.05 1.36 -8.74
CA LEU A 373 12.69 2.03 -7.62
C LEU A 373 11.61 2.55 -6.66
N HIS A 374 11.96 2.77 -5.39
CA HIS A 374 10.98 3.01 -4.35
C HIS A 374 10.48 4.46 -4.26
N TYR A 375 11.39 5.43 -4.35
CA TYR A 375 11.01 6.83 -4.25
C TYR A 375 11.80 7.75 -5.20
N TYR A 376 11.25 8.95 -5.45
CA TYR A 376 11.85 9.99 -6.25
C TYR A 376 11.82 11.34 -5.51
N ASP A 377 13.01 11.97 -5.38
CA ASP A 377 13.21 13.29 -4.77
C ASP A 377 14.07 14.21 -5.65
N GLY A 378 13.96 14.05 -6.98
CA GLY A 378 14.83 14.62 -8.00
C GLY A 378 15.65 13.56 -8.71
N GLU A 379 15.85 12.41 -8.07
CA GLU A 379 16.44 11.17 -8.59
C GLU A 379 15.70 9.98 -8.01
N ALA A 380 15.47 8.94 -8.80
CA ALA A 380 14.83 7.72 -8.31
C ALA A 380 15.82 6.83 -7.55
N LYS A 381 15.43 6.33 -6.37
CA LYS A 381 16.30 5.65 -5.42
C LYS A 381 15.66 4.42 -4.80
N VAL A 382 16.50 3.56 -4.23
CA VAL A 382 16.16 2.30 -3.53
C VAL A 382 15.48 1.29 -4.44
N SER A 383 16.24 0.32 -4.88
CA SER A 383 15.75 -0.80 -5.70
C SER A 383 15.45 -2.02 -4.83
N GLY A 384 14.73 -2.99 -5.40
CA GLY A 384 14.63 -4.33 -4.83
C GLY A 384 13.58 -4.51 -3.73
N LEU A 385 12.57 -3.65 -3.64
CA LEU A 385 11.42 -3.84 -2.76
C LEU A 385 10.25 -4.46 -3.54
N LEU A 386 9.66 -5.54 -3.05
CA LEU A 386 8.54 -6.23 -3.69
C LEU A 386 7.29 -5.32 -3.75
N THR A 387 7.07 -4.53 -2.71
CA THR A 387 5.89 -3.64 -2.61
C THR A 387 5.73 -2.74 -3.83
N ASP A 388 6.82 -2.18 -4.37
CA ASP A 388 6.77 -1.29 -5.54
C ASP A 388 6.44 -2.06 -6.82
N GLN A 389 7.00 -3.27 -6.97
CA GLN A 389 6.78 -4.11 -8.15
C GLN A 389 5.31 -4.49 -8.27
N VAL A 390 4.73 -5.00 -7.16
CA VAL A 390 3.34 -5.47 -7.16
C VAL A 390 2.35 -4.32 -7.25
N ALA A 391 2.62 -3.18 -6.60
CA ALA A 391 1.73 -2.02 -6.65
C ALA A 391 1.64 -1.42 -8.06
N VAL A 392 2.78 -1.25 -8.75
CA VAL A 392 2.80 -0.73 -10.13
C VAL A 392 2.21 -1.74 -11.10
N ALA A 393 2.48 -3.05 -10.92
CA ALA A 393 1.87 -4.08 -11.76
C ALA A 393 0.34 -4.08 -11.65
N LEU A 394 -0.22 -3.93 -10.43
CA LEU A 394 -1.68 -3.79 -10.23
C LEU A 394 -2.22 -2.51 -10.88
N ALA A 395 -1.55 -1.38 -10.73
CA ALA A 395 -1.97 -0.13 -11.36
C ALA A 395 -1.96 -0.22 -12.90
N LEU A 396 -0.99 -0.92 -13.48
CA LEU A 396 -0.93 -1.19 -14.92
C LEU A 396 -2.09 -2.09 -15.37
N LEU A 397 -2.40 -3.14 -14.63
CA LEU A 397 -3.56 -4.00 -14.92
C LEU A 397 -4.88 -3.24 -14.76
N ASP A 398 -5.01 -2.35 -13.77
CA ASP A 398 -6.17 -1.48 -13.60
C ASP A 398 -6.28 -0.46 -14.76
N ALA A 399 -5.14 0.05 -15.26
CA ALA A 399 -5.12 0.91 -16.44
C ALA A 399 -5.53 0.15 -17.72
N HIS A 400 -5.06 -1.08 -17.89
CA HIS A 400 -5.53 -1.97 -18.96
C HIS A 400 -7.06 -2.14 -18.90
N ASP A 401 -7.61 -2.47 -17.74
CA ASP A 401 -9.05 -2.66 -17.57
C ASP A 401 -9.84 -1.36 -17.84
N ALA A 402 -9.30 -0.20 -17.48
CA ALA A 402 -9.99 1.09 -17.66
C ALA A 402 -9.91 1.67 -19.07
N THR A 403 -8.90 1.27 -19.86
CA THR A 403 -8.62 1.82 -21.20
C THR A 403 -8.79 0.81 -22.34
N GLY A 404 -8.56 -0.47 -22.07
CA GLY A 404 -8.41 -1.51 -23.09
C GLY A 404 -7.05 -1.46 -23.83
N ASP A 405 -6.11 -0.61 -23.39
CA ASP A 405 -4.79 -0.48 -24.02
C ASP A 405 -3.87 -1.62 -23.57
N ARG A 406 -3.46 -2.45 -24.51
CA ARG A 406 -2.58 -3.61 -24.30
C ARG A 406 -1.17 -3.25 -23.84
N SER A 407 -0.70 -2.05 -24.12
CA SER A 407 0.62 -1.62 -23.67
C SER A 407 0.77 -1.67 -22.14
N HIS A 408 -0.31 -1.43 -21.41
CA HIS A 408 -0.33 -1.57 -19.95
C HIS A 408 -0.18 -3.04 -19.51
N LEU A 409 -0.80 -3.98 -20.21
CA LEU A 409 -0.64 -5.41 -19.94
C LEU A 409 0.80 -5.87 -20.21
N GLU A 410 1.42 -5.41 -21.29
CA GLU A 410 2.83 -5.73 -21.63
C GLU A 410 3.80 -5.19 -20.56
N ARG A 411 3.54 -3.97 -20.06
CA ARG A 411 4.31 -3.40 -18.95
C ARG A 411 4.10 -4.20 -17.65
N ALA A 412 2.88 -4.63 -17.34
CA ALA A 412 2.60 -5.48 -16.18
C ALA A 412 3.32 -6.83 -16.28
N LEU A 413 3.37 -7.44 -17.47
CA LEU A 413 4.16 -8.65 -17.74
C LEU A 413 5.66 -8.44 -17.50
N THR A 414 6.20 -7.30 -17.88
CA THR A 414 7.61 -6.96 -17.60
C THR A 414 7.89 -6.95 -16.10
N LEU A 415 7.01 -6.37 -15.29
CA LEU A 415 7.17 -6.38 -13.83
C LEU A 415 6.94 -7.77 -13.23
N ALA A 416 5.99 -8.55 -13.76
CA ALA A 416 5.80 -9.93 -13.34
C ALA A 416 7.08 -10.76 -13.57
N GLN A 417 7.78 -10.56 -14.69
CA GLN A 417 9.07 -11.20 -14.95
C GLN A 417 10.16 -10.73 -13.97
N ALA A 418 10.21 -9.43 -13.65
CA ALA A 418 11.15 -8.91 -12.65
C ALA A 418 10.88 -9.51 -11.26
N ILE A 419 9.61 -9.68 -10.87
CA ILE A 419 9.22 -10.36 -9.64
C ILE A 419 9.75 -11.80 -9.64
N LEU A 420 9.55 -12.54 -10.71
CA LEU A 420 9.99 -13.95 -10.83
C LEU A 420 11.51 -14.12 -10.82
N GLN A 421 12.27 -13.12 -11.24
CA GLN A 421 13.73 -13.17 -11.24
C GLN A 421 14.34 -12.90 -9.87
N GLY A 422 13.68 -12.09 -9.02
CA GLY A 422 14.30 -11.54 -7.84
C GLY A 422 13.75 -12.00 -6.49
N TYR A 423 12.48 -12.36 -6.41
CA TYR A 423 11.78 -12.44 -5.12
C TYR A 423 11.30 -13.84 -4.69
N PRO A 424 11.23 -14.88 -5.56
CA PRO A 424 10.69 -16.16 -5.15
C PRO A 424 11.49 -16.79 -4.01
N ASP A 425 10.80 -17.51 -3.13
CA ASP A 425 11.43 -18.44 -2.22
C ASP A 425 11.65 -19.77 -2.95
N ALA A 426 12.93 -20.14 -3.14
CA ALA A 426 13.28 -21.38 -3.84
C ALA A 426 12.94 -22.64 -3.04
N ASP A 427 12.81 -22.52 -1.71
CA ASP A 427 12.64 -23.64 -0.79
C ASP A 427 11.20 -23.76 -0.26
N ALA A 428 10.37 -22.72 -0.45
CA ALA A 428 9.00 -22.67 0.05
C ALA A 428 8.10 -21.78 -0.82
N SER A 429 6.78 -21.78 -0.56
CA SER A 429 5.78 -21.00 -1.30
C SER A 429 5.94 -19.49 -1.08
N GLY A 430 5.60 -18.68 -2.10
CA GLY A 430 5.49 -17.23 -2.05
C GLY A 430 6.77 -16.46 -2.34
N PHE A 431 6.71 -15.16 -2.04
CA PHE A 431 7.71 -14.19 -2.43
C PHE A 431 8.25 -13.44 -1.20
N PHE A 432 9.55 -13.21 -1.19
CA PHE A 432 10.22 -12.37 -0.19
C PHE A 432 9.97 -10.89 -0.47
N ASP A 433 10.01 -10.08 0.58
CA ASP A 433 9.87 -8.62 0.54
C ASP A 433 11.04 -7.90 -0.17
N LEU A 434 12.22 -8.52 -0.17
CA LEU A 434 13.43 -7.98 -0.78
C LEU A 434 13.94 -8.89 -1.90
N LYS A 435 14.45 -8.26 -2.97
CA LYS A 435 15.12 -8.93 -4.09
C LYS A 435 16.33 -9.73 -3.60
N ASN A 436 16.65 -10.82 -4.27
CA ASN A 436 17.97 -11.46 -4.15
C ASN A 436 19.06 -10.41 -4.40
N GLU A 437 20.13 -10.46 -3.63
CA GLU A 437 21.24 -9.50 -3.74
C GLU A 437 20.91 -8.06 -3.30
N HIS A 438 19.79 -7.85 -2.60
CA HIS A 438 19.54 -6.59 -1.91
C HIS A 438 20.60 -6.35 -0.82
N ASP A 439 20.63 -5.12 -0.26
CA ASP A 439 21.51 -4.75 0.84
C ASP A 439 21.58 -5.85 1.92
N THR A 440 22.78 -6.30 2.24
CA THR A 440 23.04 -7.36 3.23
C THR A 440 23.48 -6.84 4.58
N LEU A 441 23.44 -5.51 4.80
CA LEU A 441 23.85 -4.91 6.07
C LEU A 441 22.87 -5.25 7.19
N GLY A 442 23.43 -5.69 8.30
CA GLY A 442 22.66 -5.99 9.51
C GLY A 442 21.52 -6.97 9.23
N ASN A 443 20.33 -6.65 9.72
CA ASN A 443 19.16 -7.52 9.57
C ASN A 443 18.55 -7.50 8.15
N LEU A 444 19.00 -6.64 7.24
CA LEU A 444 18.55 -6.68 5.84
C LEU A 444 19.02 -7.94 5.11
N GLN A 445 20.06 -8.62 5.59
CA GLN A 445 20.47 -9.94 5.09
C GLN A 445 19.36 -11.02 5.24
N PHE A 446 18.41 -10.81 6.15
CA PHE A 446 17.29 -11.74 6.38
C PHE A 446 16.06 -11.23 5.66
N ARG A 447 15.76 -11.83 4.51
CA ARG A 447 14.52 -11.56 3.78
C ARG A 447 13.33 -12.16 4.52
N THR A 448 12.21 -11.48 4.50
CA THR A 448 10.95 -11.90 5.11
C THR A 448 9.84 -11.92 4.08
N LYS A 449 8.73 -12.59 4.37
CA LYS A 449 7.54 -12.52 3.54
C LYS A 449 6.52 -11.62 4.22
N ASN A 450 5.92 -10.73 3.45
CA ASN A 450 4.85 -9.87 3.90
C ASN A 450 3.52 -10.40 3.37
N ILE A 451 2.48 -10.45 4.20
CA ILE A 451 1.17 -11.00 3.85
C ILE A 451 0.47 -10.17 2.77
N ASP A 452 0.53 -8.84 2.86
CA ASP A 452 -0.13 -7.95 1.90
C ASP A 452 0.60 -7.93 0.55
N GLU A 453 1.93 -7.99 0.54
CA GLU A 453 2.72 -8.07 -0.68
C GLU A 453 2.49 -9.40 -1.42
N ASN A 454 2.38 -10.51 -0.68
CA ASN A 454 2.05 -11.80 -1.28
C ASN A 454 0.60 -11.86 -1.77
N ALA A 455 -0.35 -11.23 -1.07
CA ALA A 455 -1.70 -11.05 -1.56
C ALA A 455 -1.74 -10.26 -2.89
N ALA A 456 -1.01 -9.14 -2.95
CA ALA A 456 -0.88 -8.34 -4.16
C ALA A 456 -0.22 -9.11 -5.33
N ALA A 457 0.85 -9.87 -5.06
CA ALA A 457 1.49 -10.74 -6.05
C ALA A 457 0.51 -11.82 -6.57
N ALA A 458 -0.26 -12.44 -5.67
CA ALA A 458 -1.28 -13.41 -6.04
C ALA A 458 -2.34 -12.79 -6.97
N GLU A 459 -2.79 -11.56 -6.69
CA GLU A 459 -3.75 -10.85 -7.54
C GLU A 459 -3.15 -10.54 -8.92
N VAL A 460 -1.90 -10.03 -8.98
CA VAL A 460 -1.19 -9.79 -10.25
C VAL A 460 -1.15 -11.05 -11.10
N PHE A 461 -0.65 -12.16 -10.54
CA PHE A 461 -0.51 -13.41 -11.29
C PHE A 461 -1.86 -14.01 -11.69
N LYS A 462 -2.89 -13.92 -10.84
CA LYS A 462 -4.23 -14.40 -11.20
C LYS A 462 -4.88 -13.61 -12.32
N ARG A 463 -4.69 -12.29 -12.34
CA ARG A 463 -5.18 -11.45 -13.44
C ARG A 463 -4.45 -11.75 -14.74
N LEU A 464 -3.12 -11.95 -14.71
CA LEU A 464 -2.33 -12.36 -15.87
C LEU A 464 -2.75 -13.74 -16.40
N GLU A 465 -2.96 -14.74 -15.52
CA GLU A 465 -3.50 -16.03 -15.93
C GLU A 465 -4.82 -15.89 -16.71
N ARG A 466 -5.74 -15.10 -16.16
CA ARG A 466 -7.07 -14.91 -16.74
C ARG A 466 -7.04 -14.15 -18.07
N LEU A 467 -6.14 -13.16 -18.22
CA LEU A 467 -6.03 -12.36 -19.44
C LEU A 467 -5.28 -13.10 -20.55
N LEU A 468 -4.32 -13.95 -20.22
CA LEU A 468 -3.43 -14.60 -21.19
C LEU A 468 -3.75 -16.08 -21.40
N GLY A 469 -4.54 -16.70 -20.51
CA GLY A 469 -4.80 -18.15 -20.54
C GLY A 469 -3.59 -19.02 -20.11
N GLU A 470 -2.52 -18.42 -19.54
CA GLU A 470 -1.30 -19.12 -19.17
C GLU A 470 -1.39 -19.69 -17.76
N GLN A 471 -1.58 -21.00 -17.60
CA GLN A 471 -1.74 -21.70 -16.33
C GLN A 471 -0.56 -21.48 -15.35
N ALA A 472 0.65 -21.26 -15.86
CA ALA A 472 1.82 -21.00 -15.02
C ALA A 472 1.64 -19.81 -14.08
N PHE A 473 0.95 -18.75 -14.50
CA PHE A 473 0.62 -17.63 -13.63
C PHE A 473 -0.38 -18.00 -12.53
N GLY A 474 -1.29 -18.93 -12.79
CA GLY A 474 -2.21 -19.46 -11.78
C GLY A 474 -1.48 -20.25 -10.68
N GLU A 475 -0.45 -21.01 -11.05
CA GLU A 475 0.39 -21.73 -10.09
C GLU A 475 1.19 -20.75 -9.20
N LEU A 476 1.68 -19.63 -9.77
CA LEU A 476 2.36 -18.58 -9.02
C LEU A 476 1.41 -17.85 -8.06
N SER A 477 0.19 -17.56 -8.50
CA SER A 477 -0.85 -17.00 -7.64
C SER A 477 -1.16 -17.94 -6.46
N ALA A 478 -1.32 -19.22 -6.73
CA ALA A 478 -1.56 -20.24 -5.71
C ALA A 478 -0.36 -20.35 -4.73
N SER A 479 0.87 -20.28 -5.24
CA SER A 479 2.08 -20.27 -4.39
C SER A 479 2.12 -19.06 -3.47
N ALA A 480 1.82 -17.85 -3.97
CA ALA A 480 1.75 -16.66 -3.15
C ALA A 480 0.72 -16.78 -2.03
N MET A 481 -0.48 -17.29 -2.34
CA MET A 481 -1.54 -17.52 -1.36
C MET A 481 -1.18 -18.62 -0.33
N ALA A 482 -0.49 -19.67 -0.75
CA ALA A 482 -0.08 -20.77 0.14
C ALA A 482 0.94 -20.33 1.20
N SER A 483 1.69 -19.25 0.95
CA SER A 483 2.75 -18.77 1.86
C SER A 483 2.24 -18.34 3.24
N PHE A 484 0.95 -18.05 3.38
CA PHE A 484 0.29 -17.64 4.62
C PHE A 484 -0.96 -18.47 4.97
N ALA A 485 -1.15 -19.63 4.33
CA ALA A 485 -2.35 -20.45 4.56
C ALA A 485 -2.54 -20.85 6.03
N ASP A 486 -1.46 -21.13 6.75
CA ASP A 486 -1.50 -21.54 8.17
C ASP A 486 -1.49 -20.36 9.16
N GLY A 487 -1.22 -19.14 8.67
CA GLY A 487 -0.99 -17.95 9.50
C GLY A 487 -2.08 -16.89 9.55
N PRO A 488 -3.08 -16.84 8.64
CA PRO A 488 -4.00 -15.69 8.57
C PRO A 488 -4.79 -15.46 9.86
N GLN A 489 -5.14 -16.52 10.56
CA GLN A 489 -5.85 -16.46 11.86
C GLN A 489 -5.04 -15.75 12.96
N HIS A 490 -3.71 -15.66 12.82
CA HIS A 490 -2.84 -14.94 13.77
C HIS A 490 -2.83 -13.42 13.51
N TYR A 491 -3.23 -13.00 12.31
CA TYR A 491 -3.29 -11.58 11.94
C TYR A 491 -4.66 -10.94 12.23
N GLY A 492 -5.71 -11.74 12.52
CA GLY A 492 -7.05 -11.24 12.77
C GLY A 492 -7.56 -10.40 11.59
N TYR A 493 -8.15 -9.22 11.86
CA TYR A 493 -8.64 -8.33 10.82
C TYR A 493 -7.54 -7.68 9.96
N PHE A 494 -6.29 -7.73 10.37
CA PHE A 494 -5.16 -7.31 9.53
C PHE A 494 -4.93 -8.24 8.32
N ALA A 495 -5.49 -9.45 8.32
CA ALA A 495 -5.49 -10.33 7.15
C ALA A 495 -6.55 -9.94 6.09
N SER A 496 -7.24 -8.81 6.21
CA SER A 496 -8.37 -8.46 5.35
C SER A 496 -8.00 -8.34 3.87
N GLY A 497 -6.85 -7.74 3.55
CA GLY A 497 -6.34 -7.68 2.18
C GLY A 497 -6.10 -9.07 1.60
N PHE A 498 -5.46 -9.95 2.36
CA PHE A 498 -5.19 -11.32 1.97
C PHE A 498 -6.48 -12.15 1.77
N ALA A 499 -7.44 -12.05 2.71
CA ALA A 499 -8.73 -12.72 2.61
C ALA A 499 -9.56 -12.21 1.42
N ARG A 500 -9.49 -10.92 1.12
CA ARG A 500 -10.14 -10.30 -0.05
C ARG A 500 -9.54 -10.80 -1.37
N THR A 501 -8.21 -10.89 -1.44
CA THR A 501 -7.53 -11.46 -2.60
C THR A 501 -7.93 -12.92 -2.80
N TYR A 502 -7.94 -13.76 -1.74
CA TYR A 502 -8.45 -15.12 -1.82
C TYR A 502 -9.88 -15.16 -2.38
N LEU A 503 -10.79 -14.36 -1.81
CA LEU A 503 -12.19 -14.30 -2.26
C LEU A 503 -12.29 -14.02 -3.76
N ARG A 504 -11.57 -13.03 -4.26
CA ARG A 504 -11.62 -12.61 -5.67
C ARG A 504 -10.93 -13.57 -6.63
N THR A 505 -9.81 -14.15 -6.21
CA THR A 505 -9.01 -15.07 -7.05
C THR A 505 -9.65 -16.47 -7.14
N SER A 506 -10.41 -16.89 -6.13
CA SER A 506 -11.12 -18.18 -6.12
C SER A 506 -12.43 -18.18 -6.91
N LEU A 507 -13.02 -17.00 -7.20
CA LEU A 507 -14.26 -16.90 -7.96
C LEU A 507 -14.03 -17.12 -9.46
N GLU A 508 -14.99 -17.79 -10.10
CA GLU A 508 -15.09 -17.82 -11.56
C GLU A 508 -15.36 -16.43 -12.09
N PRO A 509 -14.55 -15.91 -13.05
CA PRO A 509 -14.73 -14.55 -13.54
C PRO A 509 -15.91 -14.44 -14.52
N LEU A 510 -16.55 -13.27 -14.52
CA LEU A 510 -17.32 -12.81 -15.67
C LEU A 510 -16.34 -12.28 -16.71
N GLU A 511 -16.34 -12.86 -17.90
CA GLU A 511 -15.55 -12.41 -19.03
C GLU A 511 -16.37 -11.45 -19.89
N ALA A 512 -15.80 -10.33 -20.27
CA ALA A 512 -16.42 -9.34 -21.14
C ALA A 512 -15.47 -8.96 -22.27
N HIS A 513 -15.78 -9.39 -23.47
CA HIS A 513 -15.04 -9.08 -24.67
C HIS A 513 -15.75 -7.97 -25.42
N ILE A 514 -15.11 -6.82 -25.53
CA ILE A 514 -15.66 -5.61 -26.15
C ILE A 514 -15.03 -5.46 -27.52
N VAL A 515 -15.78 -5.75 -28.57
CA VAL A 515 -15.34 -5.49 -29.95
C VAL A 515 -15.60 -4.03 -30.28
N GLY A 516 -14.54 -3.23 -30.44
CA GLY A 516 -14.68 -1.79 -30.71
C GLY A 516 -13.36 -1.03 -30.59
N ASP A 517 -13.20 0.04 -31.37
CA ASP A 517 -12.06 0.93 -31.26
C ASP A 517 -12.05 1.61 -29.88
N PRO A 518 -11.00 1.45 -29.04
CA PRO A 518 -10.91 2.02 -27.71
C PRO A 518 -10.94 3.57 -27.69
N ALA A 519 -10.61 4.22 -28.79
CA ALA A 519 -10.69 5.68 -28.94
C ALA A 519 -12.14 6.20 -29.01
N LEU A 520 -13.12 5.33 -29.31
CA LEU A 520 -14.51 5.73 -29.41
C LEU A 520 -15.19 5.84 -28.05
N LEU A 521 -15.95 6.92 -27.85
CA LEU A 521 -16.75 7.12 -26.63
C LEU A 521 -17.72 5.97 -26.37
N ALA A 522 -18.29 5.37 -27.42
CA ALA A 522 -19.21 4.24 -27.31
C ALA A 522 -18.50 2.98 -26.76
N THR A 523 -17.30 2.68 -27.22
CA THR A 523 -16.48 1.58 -26.69
C THR A 523 -16.14 1.82 -25.21
N ARG A 524 -15.68 3.03 -24.85
CA ARG A 524 -15.39 3.40 -23.48
C ARG A 524 -16.62 3.32 -22.57
N ALA A 525 -17.78 3.74 -23.06
CA ALA A 525 -19.02 3.64 -22.29
C ALA A 525 -19.38 2.18 -21.95
N LEU A 526 -19.23 1.26 -22.89
CA LEU A 526 -19.42 -0.19 -22.68
C LEU A 526 -18.36 -0.75 -21.71
N LEU A 527 -17.10 -0.37 -21.88
CA LEU A 527 -15.99 -0.76 -21.02
C LEU A 527 -16.24 -0.34 -19.56
N TRP A 528 -16.52 0.93 -19.32
CA TRP A 528 -16.81 1.45 -17.98
C TRP A 528 -18.13 0.91 -17.42
N GLY A 529 -19.11 0.65 -18.27
CA GLY A 529 -20.33 -0.05 -17.89
C GLY A 529 -20.04 -1.46 -17.35
N THR A 530 -19.14 -2.17 -18.00
CA THR A 530 -18.69 -3.50 -17.58
C THR A 530 -17.97 -3.46 -16.23
N LEU A 531 -17.08 -2.48 -16.01
CA LEU A 531 -16.38 -2.32 -14.72
C LEU A 531 -17.35 -2.02 -13.57
N ARG A 532 -18.47 -1.32 -13.84
CA ARG A 532 -19.54 -1.03 -12.84
C ARG A 532 -20.42 -2.22 -12.50
N LEU A 533 -20.36 -3.34 -13.22
CA LEU A 533 -21.12 -4.55 -12.90
C LEU A 533 -20.75 -5.09 -11.50
N LYS A 534 -21.72 -5.71 -10.83
CA LYS A 534 -21.58 -6.18 -9.44
C LYS A 534 -20.67 -7.41 -9.26
N GLN A 535 -20.36 -8.14 -10.33
CA GLN A 535 -19.49 -9.31 -10.26
C GLN A 535 -18.12 -8.94 -9.71
N LEU A 536 -17.64 -9.68 -8.70
CA LEU A 536 -16.40 -9.39 -7.99
C LEU A 536 -15.15 -9.76 -8.81
N ALA A 537 -15.23 -10.87 -9.55
CA ALA A 537 -14.19 -11.30 -10.47
C ALA A 537 -14.63 -11.01 -11.91
N LYS A 538 -13.82 -10.26 -12.63
CA LYS A 538 -14.06 -9.91 -14.04
C LYS A 538 -12.77 -10.02 -14.83
N VAL A 539 -12.92 -10.40 -16.10
CA VAL A 539 -11.90 -10.26 -17.15
C VAL A 539 -12.48 -9.37 -18.22
N VAL A 540 -11.82 -8.28 -18.52
CA VAL A 540 -12.29 -7.31 -19.52
C VAL A 540 -11.24 -7.17 -20.59
N MET A 541 -11.62 -7.38 -21.85
CA MET A 541 -10.75 -7.26 -23.01
C MET A 541 -11.42 -6.39 -24.06
N VAL A 542 -10.64 -5.49 -24.66
CA VAL A 542 -11.06 -4.72 -25.82
C VAL A 542 -10.36 -5.30 -27.05
N LEU A 543 -11.14 -5.74 -28.02
CA LEU A 543 -10.68 -6.36 -29.27
C LEU A 543 -10.82 -5.36 -30.42
N ASP A 544 -9.77 -5.22 -31.21
CA ASP A 544 -9.78 -4.34 -32.38
C ASP A 544 -10.75 -4.88 -33.44
N PRO A 545 -11.79 -4.12 -33.84
CA PRO A 545 -12.73 -4.57 -34.84
C PRO A 545 -12.12 -4.74 -36.24
N SER A 546 -10.91 -4.23 -36.48
CA SER A 546 -10.16 -4.37 -37.75
C SER A 546 -9.21 -5.58 -37.78
N ASP A 547 -8.95 -6.21 -36.63
CA ASP A 547 -8.14 -7.42 -36.51
C ASP A 547 -9.01 -8.67 -36.70
N GLU A 548 -9.16 -9.11 -37.97
CA GLU A 548 -9.98 -10.28 -38.32
C GLU A 548 -9.40 -11.58 -37.73
N ASP A 549 -8.08 -11.67 -37.55
CA ASP A 549 -7.42 -12.87 -37.04
C ASP A 549 -7.73 -12.99 -35.55
N GLU A 550 -7.58 -11.91 -34.76
CA GLU A 550 -7.93 -11.89 -33.34
C GLU A 550 -9.43 -12.17 -33.13
N LEU A 551 -10.32 -11.50 -33.86
CA LEU A 551 -11.75 -11.76 -33.77
C LEU A 551 -12.09 -13.22 -34.11
N GLY A 552 -11.38 -13.82 -35.08
CA GLY A 552 -11.53 -15.22 -35.47
C GLY A 552 -11.15 -16.20 -34.34
N GLU A 553 -10.10 -15.91 -33.58
CA GLU A 553 -9.69 -16.71 -32.42
C GLU A 553 -10.77 -16.76 -31.36
N PHE A 554 -11.46 -15.66 -31.09
CA PHE A 554 -12.59 -15.59 -30.15
C PHE A 554 -13.92 -16.01 -30.78
N GLY A 555 -13.99 -16.24 -32.08
CA GLY A 555 -15.21 -16.60 -32.80
C GLY A 555 -16.23 -15.45 -32.93
N TYR A 556 -15.78 -14.20 -32.86
CA TYR A 556 -16.65 -13.03 -32.98
C TYR A 556 -16.66 -12.49 -34.42
N PRO A 557 -17.85 -12.17 -34.97
CA PRO A 557 -17.92 -11.48 -36.25
C PRO A 557 -17.54 -10.00 -36.13
N PRO A 558 -17.00 -9.37 -37.16
CA PRO A 558 -16.87 -7.93 -37.25
C PRO A 558 -18.22 -7.24 -36.97
N THR A 559 -18.22 -6.23 -36.13
CA THR A 559 -19.43 -5.48 -35.80
C THR A 559 -19.36 -4.04 -36.33
N PRO A 560 -20.46 -3.50 -36.91
CA PRO A 560 -20.48 -2.13 -37.43
C PRO A 560 -20.49 -1.05 -36.32
N ALA A 561 -20.76 -1.44 -35.10
CA ALA A 561 -20.78 -0.60 -33.91
C ALA A 561 -20.19 -1.38 -32.72
N PRO A 562 -19.63 -0.71 -31.72
CA PRO A 562 -19.10 -1.37 -30.53
C PRO A 562 -20.11 -2.29 -29.85
N ALA A 563 -19.68 -3.48 -29.44
CA ALA A 563 -20.53 -4.47 -28.78
C ALA A 563 -19.75 -5.26 -27.73
N VAL A 564 -20.42 -5.66 -26.65
CA VAL A 564 -19.88 -6.51 -25.60
C VAL A 564 -20.45 -7.91 -25.71
N TYR A 565 -19.60 -8.92 -25.68
CA TYR A 565 -19.96 -10.31 -25.45
C TYR A 565 -19.69 -10.64 -23.97
N VAL A 566 -20.74 -10.96 -23.26
CA VAL A 566 -20.64 -11.32 -21.82
C VAL A 566 -20.65 -12.83 -21.70
N CYS A 567 -19.54 -13.40 -21.21
CA CYS A 567 -19.35 -14.84 -21.10
C CYS A 567 -19.20 -15.25 -19.61
N TYR A 568 -19.71 -16.44 -19.30
CA TYR A 568 -19.53 -17.07 -17.99
C TYR A 568 -19.48 -18.59 -18.14
N SER A 569 -18.46 -19.24 -17.59
CA SER A 569 -18.24 -20.69 -17.72
C SER A 569 -18.38 -21.19 -19.17
N GLY A 570 -17.75 -20.51 -20.12
CA GLY A 570 -17.73 -20.89 -21.54
C GLY A 570 -19.03 -20.63 -22.32
N THR A 571 -20.04 -19.99 -21.73
CA THR A 571 -21.27 -19.61 -22.43
C THR A 571 -21.35 -18.09 -22.58
N CYS A 572 -21.48 -17.60 -23.81
CA CYS A 572 -21.53 -16.17 -24.12
C CYS A 572 -22.95 -15.71 -24.46
N SER A 573 -23.24 -14.45 -24.11
CA SER A 573 -24.46 -13.75 -24.54
C SER A 573 -24.44 -13.42 -26.03
N ALA A 574 -25.60 -13.08 -26.59
CA ALA A 574 -25.65 -12.31 -27.82
C ALA A 574 -24.94 -10.94 -27.61
N PRO A 575 -24.39 -10.31 -28.69
CA PRO A 575 -23.70 -9.03 -28.59
C PRO A 575 -24.61 -7.94 -28.00
N VAL A 576 -24.12 -7.22 -27.02
CA VAL A 576 -24.80 -6.14 -26.30
C VAL A 576 -24.20 -4.80 -26.68
N GLN A 577 -25.01 -3.86 -27.13
CA GLN A 577 -24.58 -2.55 -27.61
C GLN A 577 -24.99 -1.38 -26.72
N THR A 578 -25.74 -1.63 -25.63
CA THR A 578 -26.22 -0.60 -24.71
C THR A 578 -26.01 -0.97 -23.24
N LEU A 579 -25.81 0.03 -22.40
CA LEU A 579 -25.60 -0.18 -20.96
C LEU A 579 -26.83 -0.82 -20.27
N GLU A 580 -28.04 -0.54 -20.76
CA GLU A 580 -29.29 -1.09 -20.21
C GLU A 580 -29.33 -2.63 -20.37
N HIS A 581 -28.92 -3.13 -21.53
CA HIS A 581 -28.89 -4.58 -21.80
C HIS A 581 -27.67 -5.26 -21.17
N LEU A 582 -26.59 -4.53 -20.86
CA LEU A 582 -25.36 -5.10 -20.32
C LEU A 582 -25.58 -5.72 -18.94
N ALA A 583 -26.28 -5.02 -18.04
CA ALA A 583 -26.57 -5.54 -16.70
C ALA A 583 -27.47 -6.79 -16.78
N ALA A 584 -28.48 -6.78 -17.64
CA ALA A 584 -29.37 -7.91 -17.85
C ALA A 584 -28.63 -9.12 -18.45
N ALA A 585 -27.72 -8.90 -19.40
CA ALA A 585 -26.89 -9.95 -19.96
C ALA A 585 -25.97 -10.60 -18.90
N ALA A 586 -25.33 -9.78 -18.07
CA ALA A 586 -24.47 -10.27 -16.98
C ALA A 586 -25.26 -11.09 -15.93
N GLU A 587 -26.45 -10.63 -15.57
CA GLU A 587 -27.35 -11.39 -14.66
C GLU A 587 -27.80 -12.71 -15.27
N SER A 588 -28.21 -12.69 -16.54
CA SER A 588 -28.67 -13.87 -17.27
C SER A 588 -27.55 -14.92 -17.45
N SER A 589 -26.33 -14.48 -17.76
CA SER A 589 -25.18 -15.38 -17.94
C SER A 589 -24.77 -16.06 -16.64
N THR A 590 -24.91 -15.40 -15.48
CA THR A 590 -24.53 -15.94 -14.17
C THR A 590 -25.67 -16.69 -13.45
N ALA A 591 -26.94 -16.48 -13.81
CA ALA A 591 -28.10 -17.04 -13.12
C ALA A 591 -28.13 -18.58 -13.04
N PRO A 592 -27.78 -19.35 -14.10
CA PRO A 592 -27.79 -20.80 -14.04
C PRO A 592 -26.83 -21.39 -13.00
N PHE A 593 -25.76 -20.69 -12.68
CA PHE A 593 -24.68 -21.15 -11.81
C PHE A 593 -24.89 -20.73 -10.34
N ARG A 594 -25.70 -19.69 -10.08
CA ARG A 594 -26.07 -19.28 -8.71
C ARG A 594 -26.97 -20.29 -7.97
N ALA A 595 -27.66 -21.13 -8.70
CA ALA A 595 -28.52 -22.17 -8.12
C ALA A 595 -27.75 -23.44 -7.71
N LEU A 596 -26.47 -23.55 -8.05
CA LEU A 596 -25.60 -24.69 -7.78
C LEU A 596 -24.53 -24.41 -6.69
N SER A 597 -24.38 -23.17 -6.25
CA SER A 597 -23.50 -22.72 -5.18
C SER A 597 -24.27 -22.39 -3.90
#